data_97e0b8da79ba5371daca4b968ede2252
#
_entry.id   97e0b8da79ba5371daca4b968ede2252
#
_cell.length_a   1.000
_cell.length_b   1.000
_cell.length_c   1.000
_cell.angle_alpha   90.00
_cell.angle_beta   90.00
_cell.angle_gamma   90.00
#
_symmetry.space_group_name_H-M   'P 1'
#
loop_
_entity.id
_entity.type
_entity.pdbx_description
1 polymer ?
#
loop_
_entity_poly.entity_id
_entity_poly.type
_entity_poly.pdbx_seq_one_letter_code
_entity_poly.pdbx_strand_id
1 'polypeptide(L)'
;MWLRNCWYVIGWEHEIPDGGFLARTVLGEALLAYRTATGRYVVLEDRCCHRHAPLSKGRREGDCIRCGYHGLKFDAAGACVEVPGMEPPPAAARVRTYPAICRNRWVFVWMGEAGHADPAMLPDNFSCGAAGWHYKPGYMHYDTPYLLICDNLLDFSHLSWVHEKTLGGSTAIALARPTLAPVDAPGQRGVKVSRQVPGVPPPPYYAKIRAMPPVIDRWFVYDFLLPGTLLMHSGGRPTGDAPDDMRNAVQLHSCQTLTPETANSTHYFFMQAYRADAQHPAVTEGIHQSLIQAFDEDRDMISAQYRAIQSAPGAPMLPLYMDAALVQFRRLLEREHALEAGLRPAAA
;
A
#
# COMPACT_ATOMS: atom_id res chain seq x y z
N MET A 1 -11.28 -6.63 10.76
CA MET A 1 -10.26 -7.66 11.15
C MET A 1 -8.95 -7.22 10.51
N TRP A 2 -7.87 -7.03 11.31
CA TRP A 2 -6.56 -6.63 10.84
C TRP A 2 -5.49 -7.58 11.38
N LEU A 3 -4.53 -7.94 10.56
CA LEU A 3 -3.31 -8.61 11.03
C LEU A 3 -2.46 -7.58 11.76
N ARG A 4 -1.95 -7.94 12.93
CA ARG A 4 -1.07 -7.06 13.68
C ARG A 4 0.41 -7.35 13.40
N ASN A 5 0.80 -8.62 13.31
CA ASN A 5 2.17 -9.02 12.99
C ASN A 5 2.45 -8.85 11.49
N CYS A 6 2.32 -7.61 11.02
CA CYS A 6 2.55 -7.19 9.64
C CYS A 6 3.18 -5.80 9.57
N TRP A 7 3.89 -5.56 8.48
CA TRP A 7 4.37 -4.23 8.11
C TRP A 7 3.26 -3.47 7.37
N TYR A 8 3.04 -2.22 7.78
CA TYR A 8 2.13 -1.27 7.13
C TYR A 8 2.91 -0.04 6.69
N VAL A 9 2.57 0.54 5.55
CA VAL A 9 3.16 1.82 5.13
C VAL A 9 2.50 2.94 5.90
N ILE A 10 3.28 3.69 6.66
CA ILE A 10 2.80 4.89 7.36
C ILE A 10 2.89 6.14 6.48
N GLY A 11 3.74 6.13 5.46
CA GLY A 11 3.89 7.24 4.53
C GLY A 11 5.00 7.01 3.52
N TRP A 12 5.06 7.88 2.53
CA TRP A 12 6.22 8.03 1.69
C TRP A 12 7.36 8.75 2.46
N GLU A 13 8.60 8.44 2.14
CA GLU A 13 9.77 9.09 2.75
C GLU A 13 9.69 10.63 2.70
N HIS A 14 9.21 11.20 1.58
CA HIS A 14 9.12 12.64 1.39
C HIS A 14 7.98 13.31 2.22
N GLU A 15 7.05 12.54 2.76
CA GLU A 15 6.00 13.06 3.66
C GLU A 15 6.54 13.31 5.08
N ILE A 16 7.74 12.82 5.41
CA ILE A 16 8.39 13.04 6.71
C ILE A 16 9.48 14.10 6.52
N PRO A 17 9.19 15.38 6.82
CA PRO A 17 10.12 16.46 6.57
C PRO A 17 11.34 16.39 7.50
N ASP A 18 12.49 16.86 7.01
CA ASP A 18 13.68 16.99 7.85
C ASP A 18 13.40 17.93 9.03
N GLY A 19 13.76 17.49 10.24
CA GLY A 19 13.47 18.24 11.46
C GLY A 19 12.00 18.26 11.89
N GLY A 20 11.09 17.71 11.07
CA GLY A 20 9.66 17.58 11.36
C GLY A 20 9.24 16.16 11.75
N PHE A 21 7.95 15.91 11.67
CA PHE A 21 7.33 14.59 11.87
C PHE A 21 6.05 14.47 11.04
N LEU A 22 5.62 13.23 10.82
CA LEU A 22 4.33 12.85 10.23
C LEU A 22 3.46 12.24 11.33
N ALA A 23 2.26 12.75 11.52
CA ALA A 23 1.24 12.13 12.36
C ALA A 23 0.21 11.41 11.49
N ARG A 24 -0.06 10.13 11.79
CA ARG A 24 -1.02 9.31 11.03
C ARG A 24 -1.61 8.21 11.90
N THR A 25 -2.88 7.92 11.71
CA THR A 25 -3.53 6.78 12.36
C THR A 25 -3.29 5.52 11.53
N VAL A 26 -2.88 4.43 12.18
CA VAL A 26 -2.70 3.11 11.58
C VAL A 26 -3.37 2.08 12.46
N LEU A 27 -4.28 1.27 11.91
CA LEU A 27 -5.08 0.28 12.65
C LEU A 27 -5.79 0.86 13.90
N GLY A 28 -6.29 2.10 13.81
CA GLY A 28 -6.93 2.80 14.91
C GLY A 28 -5.98 3.39 15.95
N GLU A 29 -4.68 3.24 15.80
CA GLU A 29 -3.66 3.77 16.71
C GLU A 29 -3.05 5.06 16.13
N ALA A 30 -3.05 6.14 16.88
CA ALA A 30 -2.41 7.40 16.49
C ALA A 30 -0.89 7.26 16.63
N LEU A 31 -0.16 7.47 15.55
CA LEU A 31 1.28 7.31 15.45
C LEU A 31 1.95 8.62 15.04
N LEU A 32 3.18 8.81 15.50
CA LEU A 32 4.05 9.92 15.12
C LEU A 32 5.36 9.36 14.58
N ALA A 33 5.64 9.61 13.32
CA ALA A 33 6.84 9.16 12.63
C ALA A 33 7.79 10.33 12.35
N TYR A 34 9.09 10.13 12.55
CA TYR A 34 10.12 11.09 12.21
C TYR A 34 11.44 10.42 11.85
N ARG A 35 12.35 11.17 11.23
CA ARG A 35 13.69 10.74 10.88
C ARG A 35 14.71 11.41 11.78
N THR A 36 15.58 10.62 12.42
CA THR A 36 16.67 11.11 13.28
C THR A 36 17.78 11.78 12.46
N ALA A 37 18.67 12.52 13.14
CA ALA A 37 19.86 13.09 12.53
C ALA A 37 20.78 12.04 11.87
N THR A 38 20.78 10.78 12.38
CA THR A 38 21.50 9.65 11.77
C THR A 38 20.77 8.98 10.63
N GLY A 39 19.59 9.47 10.24
CA GLY A 39 18.78 8.92 9.15
C GLY A 39 17.88 7.74 9.53
N ARG A 40 17.85 7.32 10.81
CA ARG A 40 16.96 6.26 11.30
C ARG A 40 15.53 6.76 11.40
N TYR A 41 14.55 5.95 10.98
CA TYR A 41 13.14 6.23 11.21
C TYR A 41 12.71 5.75 12.59
N VAL A 42 11.93 6.57 13.25
CA VAL A 42 11.36 6.34 14.58
C VAL A 42 9.85 6.54 14.50
N VAL A 43 9.11 5.59 15.07
CA VAL A 43 7.66 5.70 15.21
C VAL A 43 7.30 5.54 16.68
N LEU A 44 6.61 6.54 17.21
CA LEU A 44 6.09 6.59 18.57
C LEU A 44 4.57 6.56 18.54
N GLU A 45 3.95 6.10 19.63
CA GLU A 45 2.54 6.38 19.88
C GLU A 45 2.36 7.91 19.99
N ASP A 46 1.42 8.48 19.24
CA ASP A 46 1.13 9.91 19.28
C ASP A 46 0.28 10.28 20.51
N ARG A 47 0.76 9.88 21.68
CA ARG A 47 0.06 10.07 22.95
C ARG A 47 1.04 10.20 24.11
N CYS A 48 1.10 11.36 24.73
CA CYS A 48 1.90 11.59 25.92
C CYS A 48 1.40 10.75 27.11
N CYS A 49 2.30 10.07 27.82
CA CYS A 49 1.97 9.23 28.97
C CYS A 49 1.37 10.00 30.16
N HIS A 50 1.53 11.33 30.23
CA HIS A 50 1.05 12.13 31.35
C HIS A 50 -0.48 12.30 31.34
N ARG A 51 -1.03 12.95 30.30
CA ARG A 51 -2.48 13.23 30.15
C ARG A 51 -2.98 13.00 28.73
N HIS A 52 -2.35 12.10 28.02
CA HIS A 52 -2.73 11.64 26.69
C HIS A 52 -2.82 12.76 25.61
N ALA A 53 -2.13 13.89 25.83
CA ALA A 53 -2.04 14.91 24.79
C ALA A 53 -1.29 14.36 23.58
N PRO A 54 -1.75 14.64 22.34
CA PRO A 54 -1.02 14.24 21.15
C PRO A 54 0.39 14.85 21.11
N LEU A 55 1.41 14.04 20.93
CA LEU A 55 2.79 14.49 20.78
C LEU A 55 2.99 15.31 19.51
N SER A 56 2.17 15.06 18.49
CA SER A 56 2.11 15.82 17.23
C SER A 56 1.67 17.27 17.42
N LYS A 57 1.10 17.64 18.57
CA LYS A 57 0.84 19.04 18.97
C LYS A 57 2.03 19.68 19.69
N GLY A 58 3.12 18.93 19.84
CA GLY A 58 4.38 19.40 20.40
C GLY A 58 5.38 19.84 19.33
N ARG A 59 6.66 19.64 19.62
CA ARG A 59 7.74 19.99 18.69
C ARG A 59 8.91 19.01 18.77
N ARG A 60 9.70 18.99 17.74
CA ARG A 60 10.99 18.30 17.76
C ARG A 60 12.07 19.16 18.44
N GLU A 61 12.92 18.51 19.21
CA GLU A 61 14.14 19.07 19.77
C GLU A 61 15.29 18.07 19.54
N GLY A 62 16.00 18.21 18.42
CA GLY A 62 16.95 17.20 17.93
C GLY A 62 16.23 15.89 17.58
N ASP A 63 16.65 14.78 18.18
CA ASP A 63 16.04 13.47 18.01
C ASP A 63 14.95 13.14 19.05
N CYS A 64 14.55 14.13 19.84
CA CYS A 64 13.51 14.01 20.84
C CYS A 64 12.23 14.74 20.42
N ILE A 65 11.10 14.34 21.02
CA ILE A 65 9.81 15.01 20.91
C ILE A 65 9.46 15.64 22.25
N ARG A 66 9.19 16.94 22.27
CA ARG A 66 8.67 17.64 23.44
C ARG A 66 7.17 17.77 23.35
N CYS A 67 6.46 17.24 24.35
CA CYS A 67 5.02 17.40 24.48
C CYS A 67 4.64 18.88 24.63
N GLY A 68 3.70 19.34 23.82
CA GLY A 68 3.26 20.74 23.82
C GLY A 68 2.42 21.14 25.04
N TYR A 69 2.00 20.16 25.87
CA TYR A 69 1.09 20.46 26.99
C TYR A 69 1.84 20.81 28.30
N HIS A 70 2.72 19.92 28.78
CA HIS A 70 3.46 20.14 30.03
C HIS A 70 4.98 19.99 29.86
N GLY A 71 5.48 19.94 28.62
CA GLY A 71 6.91 19.98 28.34
C GLY A 71 7.68 18.67 28.57
N LEU A 72 7.02 17.53 28.82
CA LEU A 72 7.71 16.25 28.89
C LEU A 72 8.44 15.99 27.56
N LYS A 73 9.69 15.52 27.63
CA LYS A 73 10.53 15.28 26.47
C LYS A 73 10.86 13.79 26.36
N PHE A 74 10.57 13.22 25.20
CA PHE A 74 10.73 11.80 24.91
C PHE A 74 11.82 11.59 23.88
N ASP A 75 12.71 10.63 24.13
CA ASP A 75 13.75 10.23 23.18
C ASP A 75 13.21 9.26 22.11
N ALA A 76 14.09 8.84 21.20
CA ALA A 76 13.79 7.91 20.13
C ALA A 76 13.46 6.47 20.60
N ALA A 77 13.70 6.14 21.87
CA ALA A 77 13.31 4.88 22.51
C ALA A 77 12.00 5.03 23.31
N GLY A 78 11.34 6.19 23.21
CA GLY A 78 10.11 6.50 23.91
C GLY A 78 10.27 6.76 25.40
N ALA A 79 11.51 6.82 25.92
CA ALA A 79 11.75 7.17 27.32
C ALA A 79 11.60 8.68 27.56
N CYS A 80 10.98 9.06 28.65
CA CYS A 80 10.96 10.45 29.07
C CYS A 80 12.33 10.83 29.64
N VAL A 81 13.02 11.75 28.97
CA VAL A 81 14.37 12.21 29.35
C VAL A 81 14.35 13.54 30.09
N GLU A 82 13.21 14.22 30.13
CA GLU A 82 13.06 15.50 30.83
C GLU A 82 11.61 15.70 31.26
N VAL A 83 11.41 16.09 32.52
CA VAL A 83 10.14 16.55 33.06
C VAL A 83 10.41 17.92 33.73
N PRO A 84 9.79 19.01 33.27
CA PRO A 84 10.00 20.33 33.88
C PRO A 84 9.76 20.31 35.39
N GLY A 85 10.78 20.71 36.15
CA GLY A 85 10.69 20.79 37.61
C GLY A 85 10.82 19.44 38.34
N MET A 86 11.19 18.36 37.68
CA MET A 86 11.38 17.04 38.31
C MET A 86 12.63 16.32 37.74
N GLU A 87 13.57 15.98 38.62
CA GLU A 87 14.77 15.21 38.28
C GLU A 87 15.03 14.11 39.34
N PRO A 88 15.30 12.86 38.91
CA PRO A 88 15.22 12.38 37.53
C PRO A 88 13.76 12.18 37.09
N PRO A 89 13.51 12.10 35.75
CA PRO A 89 12.20 11.70 35.25
C PRO A 89 11.81 10.30 35.76
N PRO A 90 10.54 10.05 36.08
CA PRO A 90 10.10 8.72 36.52
C PRO A 90 10.39 7.67 35.45
N ALA A 91 10.94 6.51 35.83
CA ALA A 91 11.24 5.42 34.90
C ALA A 91 10.01 4.89 34.16
N ALA A 92 8.82 4.99 34.77
CA ALA A 92 7.53 4.65 34.15
C ALA A 92 7.06 5.67 33.11
N ALA A 93 7.67 6.87 33.04
CA ALA A 93 7.29 7.89 32.06
C ALA A 93 7.83 7.51 30.67
N ARG A 94 7.04 6.77 29.92
CA ARG A 94 7.39 6.26 28.59
C ARG A 94 6.20 6.36 27.64
N VAL A 95 6.48 6.42 26.35
CA VAL A 95 5.52 6.22 25.28
C VAL A 95 5.91 4.95 24.49
N ARG A 96 4.93 4.29 23.90
CA ARG A 96 5.16 3.10 23.09
C ARG A 96 5.94 3.47 21.82
N THR A 97 6.86 2.58 21.44
CA THR A 97 7.59 2.66 20.17
C THR A 97 7.19 1.50 19.27
N TYR A 98 7.34 1.69 17.97
CA TYR A 98 7.04 0.69 16.95
C TYR A 98 8.28 0.50 16.07
N PRO A 99 8.68 -0.75 15.73
CA PRO A 99 9.72 -0.98 14.75
C PRO A 99 9.39 -0.27 13.44
N ALA A 100 10.35 0.43 12.85
CA ALA A 100 10.16 1.17 11.61
C ALA A 100 11.36 1.02 10.68
N ILE A 101 11.10 0.87 9.39
CA ILE A 101 12.10 0.71 8.34
C ILE A 101 11.67 1.53 7.12
N CYS A 102 12.60 2.27 6.52
CA CYS A 102 12.39 2.82 5.19
C CYS A 102 13.01 1.87 4.16
N ARG A 103 12.21 1.42 3.19
CA ARG A 103 12.67 0.60 2.07
C ARG A 103 12.03 1.12 0.78
N ASN A 104 12.88 1.41 -0.21
CA ASN A 104 12.41 1.86 -1.53
C ASN A 104 11.38 3.00 -1.42
N ARG A 105 11.70 4.04 -0.66
CA ARG A 105 10.88 5.25 -0.41
C ARG A 105 9.60 5.04 0.41
N TRP A 106 9.20 3.83 0.74
CA TRP A 106 8.11 3.57 1.69
C TRP A 106 8.66 3.51 3.12
N VAL A 107 8.01 4.22 4.04
CA VAL A 107 8.28 4.11 5.47
C VAL A 107 7.27 3.13 6.06
N PHE A 108 7.79 2.00 6.52
CA PHE A 108 7.02 0.92 7.12
C PHE A 108 7.05 1.02 8.64
N VAL A 109 5.94 0.65 9.24
CA VAL A 109 5.76 0.47 10.69
C VAL A 109 5.24 -0.94 10.96
N TRP A 110 5.81 -1.61 11.95
CA TRP A 110 5.34 -2.91 12.42
C TRP A 110 4.32 -2.71 13.54
N MET A 111 3.11 -3.27 13.37
CA MET A 111 2.00 -3.01 14.29
C MET A 111 1.81 -4.11 15.35
N GLY A 112 2.54 -5.22 15.25
CA GLY A 112 2.49 -6.35 16.17
C GLY A 112 3.51 -6.27 17.31
N GLU A 113 3.86 -7.43 17.85
CA GLU A 113 4.92 -7.55 18.84
C GLU A 113 6.28 -7.30 18.20
N ALA A 114 7.08 -6.40 18.79
CA ALA A 114 8.35 -5.94 18.23
C ALA A 114 9.34 -7.08 17.94
N GLY A 115 9.32 -8.15 18.75
CA GLY A 115 10.18 -9.32 18.57
C GLY A 115 9.87 -10.17 17.34
N HIS A 116 8.70 -9.96 16.73
CA HIS A 116 8.28 -10.67 15.51
C HIS A 116 8.48 -9.83 14.23
N ALA A 117 9.02 -8.62 14.34
CA ALA A 117 9.25 -7.74 13.21
C ALA A 117 10.35 -8.29 12.30
N ASP A 118 9.95 -9.01 11.25
CA ASP A 118 10.86 -9.62 10.29
C ASP A 118 10.98 -8.78 9.01
N PRO A 119 12.16 -8.21 8.71
CA PRO A 119 12.39 -7.46 7.48
C PRO A 119 12.22 -8.27 6.18
N ALA A 120 12.29 -9.60 6.24
CA ALA A 120 12.05 -10.47 5.08
C ALA A 120 10.57 -10.39 4.60
N MET A 121 9.66 -9.98 5.47
CA MET A 121 8.24 -9.77 5.12
C MET A 121 7.99 -8.45 4.38
N LEU A 122 8.97 -7.55 4.25
CA LEU A 122 8.79 -6.28 3.53
C LEU A 122 8.62 -6.54 2.03
N PRO A 123 7.60 -5.96 1.38
CA PRO A 123 7.41 -6.08 -0.06
C PRO A 123 8.56 -5.43 -0.83
N ASP A 124 8.93 -6.02 -1.97
CA ASP A 124 9.99 -5.50 -2.84
C ASP A 124 9.42 -4.61 -3.94
N ASN A 125 9.24 -3.34 -3.64
CA ASN A 125 8.88 -2.31 -4.61
C ASN A 125 10.12 -1.72 -5.33
N PHE A 126 10.96 -2.58 -5.86
CA PHE A 126 12.30 -2.30 -6.42
C PHE A 126 12.32 -1.12 -7.39
N SER A 127 11.28 -0.92 -8.17
CA SER A 127 11.20 0.14 -9.19
C SER A 127 11.22 1.56 -8.62
N CYS A 128 11.02 1.71 -7.30
CA CYS A 128 11.19 2.98 -6.60
C CYS A 128 12.67 3.42 -6.44
N GLY A 129 13.63 2.62 -6.88
CA GLY A 129 15.06 2.93 -6.75
C GLY A 129 15.91 2.39 -7.89
N ALA A 130 15.33 1.55 -8.75
CA ALA A 130 16.07 0.90 -9.83
C ALA A 130 16.31 1.85 -11.02
N ALA A 131 17.50 1.78 -11.60
CA ALA A 131 17.86 2.55 -12.78
C ALA A 131 16.95 2.21 -13.97
N GLY A 132 16.60 3.23 -14.76
CA GLY A 132 15.73 3.09 -15.92
C GLY A 132 14.23 2.96 -15.60
N TRP A 133 13.84 3.07 -14.33
CA TRP A 133 12.45 3.15 -13.90
C TRP A 133 12.12 4.56 -13.41
N HIS A 134 11.03 5.13 -13.91
CA HIS A 134 10.60 6.49 -13.61
C HIS A 134 9.16 6.48 -13.09
N TYR A 135 8.90 7.18 -12.01
CA TYR A 135 7.61 7.19 -11.33
C TYR A 135 7.36 8.51 -10.60
N LYS A 136 6.13 8.71 -10.17
CA LYS A 136 5.74 9.73 -9.18
C LYS A 136 4.93 9.05 -8.09
N PRO A 137 5.26 9.27 -6.79
CA PRO A 137 4.48 8.74 -5.67
C PRO A 137 3.11 9.41 -5.61
N GLY A 138 2.09 8.62 -5.25
CA GLY A 138 0.73 9.09 -5.04
C GLY A 138 0.18 8.62 -3.70
N TYR A 139 -0.81 9.35 -3.22
CA TYR A 139 -1.55 9.04 -2.01
C TYR A 139 -3.01 9.44 -2.19
N MET A 140 -3.91 8.60 -1.71
CA MET A 140 -5.34 8.89 -1.60
C MET A 140 -5.87 8.39 -0.28
N HIS A 141 -6.92 9.03 0.21
CA HIS A 141 -7.68 8.59 1.37
C HIS A 141 -9.05 8.08 0.93
N TYR A 142 -9.45 6.93 1.48
CA TYR A 142 -10.74 6.31 1.23
C TYR A 142 -11.54 6.22 2.52
N ASP A 143 -12.77 6.72 2.53
CA ASP A 143 -13.73 6.55 3.64
C ASP A 143 -14.46 5.19 3.51
N THR A 144 -13.66 4.12 3.32
CA THR A 144 -14.14 2.74 3.16
C THR A 144 -13.20 1.74 3.82
N PRO A 145 -13.71 0.57 4.25
CA PRO A 145 -12.88 -0.52 4.75
C PRO A 145 -11.87 -1.00 3.70
N TYR A 146 -10.62 -1.24 4.12
CA TYR A 146 -9.54 -1.63 3.22
C TYR A 146 -9.83 -2.93 2.43
N LEU A 147 -10.61 -3.85 2.98
CA LEU A 147 -10.95 -5.11 2.31
C LEU A 147 -11.77 -4.91 1.03
N LEU A 148 -12.59 -3.86 0.95
CA LEU A 148 -13.32 -3.57 -0.29
C LEU A 148 -12.36 -3.08 -1.39
N ILE A 149 -11.29 -2.38 -1.01
CA ILE A 149 -10.25 -1.97 -1.96
C ILE A 149 -9.38 -3.18 -2.34
N CYS A 150 -9.06 -4.09 -1.39
CA CYS A 150 -8.41 -5.35 -1.71
C CYS A 150 -9.20 -6.17 -2.74
N ASP A 151 -10.52 -6.27 -2.57
CA ASP A 151 -11.40 -6.99 -3.48
C ASP A 151 -11.36 -6.39 -4.90
N ASN A 152 -11.39 -5.05 -5.01
CA ASN A 152 -11.25 -4.35 -6.28
C ASN A 152 -9.89 -4.64 -6.94
N LEU A 153 -8.78 -4.58 -6.19
CA LEU A 153 -7.44 -4.83 -6.72
C LEU A 153 -7.17 -6.29 -7.08
N LEU A 154 -7.91 -7.24 -6.52
CA LEU A 154 -7.81 -8.66 -6.82
C LEU A 154 -8.63 -9.11 -8.02
N ASP A 155 -9.60 -8.28 -8.46
CA ASP A 155 -10.40 -8.54 -9.65
C ASP A 155 -10.24 -7.45 -10.72
N PHE A 156 -9.41 -7.69 -11.71
CA PHE A 156 -9.22 -6.77 -12.84
C PHE A 156 -10.29 -6.88 -13.94
N SER A 157 -11.36 -7.66 -13.75
CA SER A 157 -12.47 -7.67 -14.70
C SER A 157 -13.24 -6.33 -14.71
N HIS A 158 -13.23 -5.61 -13.57
CA HIS A 158 -13.83 -4.29 -13.44
C HIS A 158 -13.21 -3.23 -14.37
N LEU A 159 -11.93 -3.41 -14.79
CA LEU A 159 -11.28 -2.49 -15.73
C LEU A 159 -12.07 -2.32 -17.02
N SER A 160 -12.80 -3.35 -17.44
CA SER A 160 -13.60 -3.33 -18.65
C SER A 160 -14.79 -2.35 -18.60
N TRP A 161 -15.24 -2.00 -17.40
CA TRP A 161 -16.44 -1.22 -17.17
C TRP A 161 -16.17 0.11 -16.46
N VAL A 162 -15.34 0.08 -15.40
CA VAL A 162 -15.02 1.28 -14.61
C VAL A 162 -13.97 2.14 -15.34
N HIS A 163 -12.99 1.50 -15.97
CA HIS A 163 -11.80 2.17 -16.55
C HIS A 163 -11.74 2.14 -18.07
N GLU A 164 -12.88 2.08 -18.73
CA GLU A 164 -12.97 2.01 -20.19
C GLU A 164 -12.17 3.15 -20.87
N LYS A 165 -12.27 4.37 -20.33
CA LYS A 165 -11.67 5.58 -20.91
C LYS A 165 -10.30 5.93 -20.31
N THR A 166 -9.95 5.39 -19.14
CA THR A 166 -8.74 5.75 -18.41
C THR A 166 -7.62 4.72 -18.59
N LEU A 167 -7.82 3.49 -18.15
CA LEU A 167 -6.81 2.43 -18.21
C LEU A 167 -6.95 1.53 -19.44
N GLY A 168 -7.80 1.89 -20.39
CA GLY A 168 -8.02 1.14 -21.63
C GLY A 168 -8.69 -0.20 -21.33
N GLY A 169 -9.77 -0.16 -20.59
CA GLY A 169 -10.66 -1.29 -20.37
C GLY A 169 -11.26 -1.77 -21.70
N SER A 170 -11.32 -3.07 -21.86
CA SER A 170 -12.01 -3.71 -22.99
C SER A 170 -12.70 -4.97 -22.50
N THR A 171 -13.76 -5.40 -23.18
CA THR A 171 -14.45 -6.66 -22.86
C THR A 171 -13.52 -7.86 -22.82
N ALA A 172 -12.43 -7.83 -23.60
CA ALA A 172 -11.42 -8.89 -23.62
C ALA A 172 -10.73 -9.07 -22.26
N ILE A 173 -10.55 -8.00 -21.46
CA ILE A 173 -9.96 -8.09 -20.11
C ILE A 173 -10.89 -8.87 -19.18
N ALA A 174 -12.19 -8.58 -19.21
CA ALA A 174 -13.19 -9.31 -18.42
C ALA A 174 -13.28 -10.79 -18.80
N LEU A 175 -13.14 -11.10 -20.10
CA LEU A 175 -13.20 -12.48 -20.60
C LEU A 175 -11.91 -13.27 -20.35
N ALA A 176 -10.75 -12.60 -20.21
CA ALA A 176 -9.48 -13.27 -19.96
C ALA A 176 -9.42 -13.78 -18.52
N ARG A 177 -9.53 -15.09 -18.34
CA ARG A 177 -9.46 -15.71 -17.00
C ARG A 177 -8.05 -15.64 -16.44
N PRO A 178 -7.87 -15.21 -15.19
CA PRO A 178 -6.57 -15.25 -14.54
C PRO A 178 -6.18 -16.68 -14.15
N THR A 179 -4.88 -16.94 -14.11
CA THR A 179 -4.29 -18.05 -13.37
C THR A 179 -3.87 -17.59 -12.00
N LEU A 180 -4.09 -18.42 -10.99
CA LEU A 180 -3.81 -18.13 -9.59
C LEU A 180 -2.79 -19.10 -9.03
N ALA A 181 -1.87 -18.60 -8.20
CA ALA A 181 -0.90 -19.40 -7.46
C ALA A 181 -0.63 -18.76 -6.10
N PRO A 182 -0.14 -19.49 -5.10
CA PRO A 182 0.45 -18.88 -3.92
C PRO A 182 1.69 -18.08 -4.33
N VAL A 183 1.99 -17.02 -3.58
CA VAL A 183 3.27 -16.30 -3.75
C VAL A 183 4.39 -17.20 -3.24
N ASP A 184 5.41 -17.42 -4.08
CA ASP A 184 6.59 -18.22 -3.80
C ASP A 184 7.81 -17.29 -3.61
N ALA A 185 7.87 -16.65 -2.45
CA ALA A 185 9.01 -15.82 -2.06
C ALA A 185 9.21 -15.90 -0.54
N PRO A 186 10.45 -16.02 -0.06
CA PRO A 186 10.74 -16.13 1.37
C PRO A 186 10.15 -14.97 2.18
N GLY A 187 9.44 -15.29 3.27
CA GLY A 187 8.80 -14.31 4.13
C GLY A 187 7.53 -13.65 3.56
N GLN A 188 7.23 -13.84 2.27
CA GLN A 188 6.07 -13.27 1.62
C GLN A 188 4.88 -14.23 1.68
N ARG A 189 3.69 -13.69 1.91
CA ARG A 189 2.42 -14.46 1.92
C ARG A 189 1.40 -13.69 1.09
N GLY A 190 0.81 -14.35 0.12
CA GLY A 190 -0.10 -13.67 -0.80
C GLY A 190 -0.64 -14.58 -1.89
N VAL A 191 -1.32 -13.97 -2.84
CA VAL A 191 -1.86 -14.61 -4.05
C VAL A 191 -1.18 -13.98 -5.26
N LYS A 192 -0.57 -14.84 -6.09
CA LYS A 192 -0.07 -14.46 -7.41
C LYS A 192 -1.20 -14.58 -8.42
N VAL A 193 -1.40 -13.52 -9.18
CA VAL A 193 -2.41 -13.47 -10.25
C VAL A 193 -1.72 -13.17 -11.57
N SER A 194 -2.00 -13.97 -12.60
CA SER A 194 -1.46 -13.76 -13.95
C SER A 194 -2.58 -13.76 -14.96
N ARG A 195 -2.64 -12.71 -15.80
CA ARG A 195 -3.65 -12.55 -16.86
C ARG A 195 -2.97 -12.15 -18.16
N GLN A 196 -3.28 -12.84 -19.24
CA GLN A 196 -2.86 -12.51 -20.61
C GLN A 196 -4.09 -12.08 -21.41
N VAL A 197 -3.96 -10.98 -22.15
CA VAL A 197 -5.05 -10.40 -22.96
C VAL A 197 -4.50 -10.13 -24.36
N PRO A 198 -4.56 -11.11 -25.27
CA PRO A 198 -4.04 -10.97 -26.62
C PRO A 198 -4.97 -10.15 -27.52
N GLY A 199 -4.38 -9.47 -28.50
CA GLY A 199 -5.11 -8.88 -29.60
C GLY A 199 -6.02 -7.72 -29.25
N VAL A 200 -5.62 -6.83 -28.34
CA VAL A 200 -6.43 -5.68 -27.89
C VAL A 200 -5.79 -4.34 -28.28
N PRO A 201 -6.61 -3.25 -28.39
CA PRO A 201 -6.05 -1.91 -28.55
C PRO A 201 -5.17 -1.50 -27.36
N PRO A 202 -4.09 -0.72 -27.60
CA PRO A 202 -3.29 -0.18 -26.52
C PRO A 202 -4.09 0.83 -25.71
N PRO A 203 -3.90 0.88 -24.37
CA PRO A 203 -4.46 1.95 -23.55
C PRO A 203 -3.99 3.33 -24.02
N PRO A 204 -4.82 4.38 -23.95
CA PRO A 204 -4.44 5.71 -24.41
C PRO A 204 -3.16 6.25 -23.78
N TYR A 205 -2.91 5.95 -22.50
CA TYR A 205 -1.72 6.43 -21.80
C TYR A 205 -0.40 5.77 -22.25
N TYR A 206 -0.44 4.61 -22.94
CA TYR A 206 0.78 3.99 -23.49
C TYR A 206 1.45 4.91 -24.53
N ALA A 207 0.66 5.65 -25.30
CA ALA A 207 1.17 6.60 -26.27
C ALA A 207 2.06 7.71 -25.66
N LYS A 208 1.92 7.96 -24.34
CA LYS A 208 2.79 8.90 -23.60
C LYS A 208 4.20 8.31 -23.40
N ILE A 209 4.32 6.99 -23.36
CA ILE A 209 5.58 6.27 -23.14
C ILE A 209 6.23 5.92 -24.48
N ARG A 210 5.45 5.31 -25.37
CA ARG A 210 5.87 4.80 -26.68
C ARG A 210 4.68 4.70 -27.62
N ALA A 211 4.89 5.00 -28.90
CA ALA A 211 3.93 4.67 -29.94
C ALA A 211 3.79 3.14 -30.07
N MET A 212 2.55 2.66 -30.05
CA MET A 212 2.22 1.23 -30.15
C MET A 212 1.41 0.98 -31.44
N PRO A 213 1.49 -0.23 -32.00
CA PRO A 213 0.61 -0.62 -33.09
C PRO A 213 -0.87 -0.65 -32.63
N PRO A 214 -1.83 -0.64 -33.58
CA PRO A 214 -3.26 -0.65 -33.25
C PRO A 214 -3.72 -1.87 -32.43
N VAL A 215 -2.97 -2.97 -32.49
CA VAL A 215 -3.27 -4.23 -31.80
C VAL A 215 -2.03 -4.72 -31.08
N ILE A 216 -2.19 -5.02 -29.80
CA ILE A 216 -1.12 -5.46 -28.91
C ILE A 216 -1.57 -6.64 -28.05
N ASP A 217 -0.60 -7.37 -27.51
CA ASP A 217 -0.83 -8.35 -26.45
C ASP A 217 -0.47 -7.72 -25.11
N ARG A 218 -1.45 -7.67 -24.20
CA ARG A 218 -1.28 -7.14 -22.85
C ARG A 218 -1.09 -8.26 -21.84
N TRP A 219 -0.38 -7.95 -20.76
CA TRP A 219 -0.26 -8.84 -19.60
C TRP A 219 -0.42 -8.06 -18.29
N PHE A 220 -0.88 -8.78 -17.26
CA PHE A 220 -0.93 -8.36 -15.87
C PHE A 220 -0.45 -9.52 -15.02
N VAL A 221 0.68 -9.37 -14.36
CA VAL A 221 1.24 -10.38 -13.44
C VAL A 221 1.53 -9.66 -12.13
N TYR A 222 0.84 -10.05 -11.07
CA TYR A 222 1.02 -9.39 -9.80
C TYR A 222 0.98 -10.35 -8.62
N ASP A 223 1.73 -9.98 -7.59
CA ASP A 223 1.66 -10.56 -6.26
C ASP A 223 0.83 -9.63 -5.39
N PHE A 224 -0.28 -10.16 -4.85
CA PHE A 224 -1.08 -9.47 -3.85
C PHE A 224 -0.73 -10.02 -2.48
N LEU A 225 0.07 -9.24 -1.74
CA LEU A 225 0.71 -9.65 -0.49
C LEU A 225 -0.11 -9.22 0.72
N LEU A 226 -0.04 -10.01 1.80
CA LEU A 226 -0.54 -9.57 3.10
C LEU A 226 0.27 -8.37 3.63
N PRO A 227 -0.37 -7.40 4.31
CA PRO A 227 -1.81 -7.35 4.62
C PRO A 227 -2.68 -6.73 3.52
N GLY A 228 -2.12 -6.16 2.47
CA GLY A 228 -2.85 -5.50 1.38
C GLY A 228 -1.91 -4.73 0.45
N THR A 229 -0.87 -5.40 -0.10
CA THR A 229 0.09 -4.78 -1.03
C THR A 229 0.06 -5.49 -2.37
N LEU A 230 -0.15 -4.73 -3.43
CA LEU A 230 -0.06 -5.18 -4.82
C LEU A 230 1.29 -4.76 -5.41
N LEU A 231 2.04 -5.73 -5.94
CA LEU A 231 3.24 -5.50 -6.74
C LEU A 231 2.98 -6.10 -8.13
N MET A 232 2.79 -5.26 -9.13
CA MET A 232 2.37 -5.70 -10.46
C MET A 232 3.39 -5.33 -11.53
N HIS A 233 3.80 -6.33 -12.29
CA HIS A 233 4.43 -6.15 -13.58
C HIS A 233 3.36 -6.28 -14.68
N SER A 234 3.18 -5.24 -15.46
CA SER A 234 2.20 -5.19 -16.54
C SER A 234 2.77 -4.49 -17.77
N GLY A 235 2.07 -4.61 -18.87
CA GLY A 235 2.50 -3.95 -20.09
C GLY A 235 1.74 -4.38 -21.33
N GLY A 236 2.32 -4.03 -22.47
CA GLY A 236 1.85 -4.44 -23.78
C GLY A 236 2.99 -4.52 -24.77
N ARG A 237 2.94 -5.49 -25.69
CA ARG A 237 3.87 -5.66 -26.79
C ARG A 237 3.13 -5.84 -28.11
N PRO A 238 3.75 -5.55 -29.26
CA PRO A 238 3.14 -5.87 -30.54
C PRO A 238 2.68 -7.32 -30.61
N THR A 239 1.48 -7.56 -31.14
CA THR A 239 0.98 -8.93 -31.34
C THR A 239 1.90 -9.70 -32.28
N GLY A 240 2.30 -10.90 -31.84
CA GLY A 240 3.25 -11.76 -32.56
C GLY A 240 4.69 -11.68 -32.08
N ASP A 241 5.06 -10.68 -31.28
CA ASP A 241 6.37 -10.67 -30.62
C ASP A 241 6.44 -11.79 -29.55
N ALA A 242 7.62 -12.39 -29.38
CA ALA A 242 7.82 -13.43 -28.37
C ALA A 242 7.55 -12.88 -26.95
N PRO A 243 6.99 -13.68 -26.02
CA PRO A 243 6.63 -13.24 -24.67
C PRO A 243 7.77 -12.64 -23.85
N ASP A 244 9.00 -13.01 -24.11
CA ASP A 244 10.23 -12.55 -23.48
C ASP A 244 10.92 -11.39 -24.22
N ASP A 245 10.44 -11.06 -25.43
CA ASP A 245 10.96 -9.92 -26.19
C ASP A 245 10.34 -8.61 -25.70
N MET A 246 11.08 -7.89 -24.86
CA MET A 246 10.65 -6.60 -24.28
C MET A 246 11.16 -5.37 -25.03
N ARG A 247 11.85 -5.52 -26.17
CA ARG A 247 12.46 -4.39 -26.92
C ARG A 247 11.44 -3.39 -27.42
N ASN A 248 10.25 -3.89 -27.86
CA ASN A 248 9.16 -3.07 -28.37
C ASN A 248 8.01 -2.92 -27.37
N ALA A 249 8.15 -3.44 -26.17
CA ALA A 249 7.09 -3.43 -25.16
C ALA A 249 7.04 -2.10 -24.38
N VAL A 250 5.85 -1.71 -23.97
CA VAL A 250 5.64 -0.83 -22.83
C VAL A 250 5.72 -1.69 -21.58
N GLN A 251 6.63 -1.38 -20.68
CA GLN A 251 6.83 -2.09 -19.42
C GLN A 251 6.48 -1.18 -18.25
N LEU A 252 5.64 -1.66 -17.37
CA LEU A 252 5.13 -0.94 -16.20
C LEU A 252 5.34 -1.79 -14.95
N HIS A 253 5.68 -1.13 -13.85
CA HIS A 253 5.67 -1.74 -12.52
C HIS A 253 4.82 -0.89 -11.59
N SER A 254 3.69 -1.43 -11.16
CA SER A 254 2.76 -0.76 -10.26
C SER A 254 2.96 -1.29 -8.84
N CYS A 255 3.16 -0.38 -7.90
CA CYS A 255 3.22 -0.71 -6.48
C CYS A 255 2.11 0.06 -5.76
N GLN A 256 1.26 -0.69 -5.06
CA GLN A 256 0.10 -0.15 -4.37
C GLN A 256 0.01 -0.82 -3.00
N THR A 257 -0.25 -0.05 -1.95
CA THR A 257 -0.40 -0.61 -0.61
C THR A 257 -1.50 0.10 0.18
N LEU A 258 -2.24 -0.69 0.92
CA LEU A 258 -3.38 -0.27 1.71
C LEU A 258 -3.02 -0.35 3.19
N THR A 259 -3.17 0.76 3.88
CA THR A 259 -3.01 0.83 5.33
C THR A 259 -4.34 1.19 5.95
N PRO A 260 -5.00 0.27 6.67
CA PRO A 260 -6.22 0.61 7.38
C PRO A 260 -5.96 1.74 8.38
N GLU A 261 -6.69 2.83 8.27
CA GLU A 261 -6.69 3.91 9.26
C GLU A 261 -7.60 3.54 10.42
N THR A 262 -8.87 3.28 10.10
CA THR A 262 -9.91 2.80 11.01
C THR A 262 -10.64 1.61 10.42
N ALA A 263 -11.69 1.12 11.08
CA ALA A 263 -12.55 0.09 10.51
C ALA A 263 -13.23 0.51 9.20
N ASN A 264 -13.36 1.82 8.96
CA ASN A 264 -14.14 2.42 7.88
C ASN A 264 -13.34 3.39 7.00
N SER A 265 -12.04 3.48 7.19
CA SER A 265 -11.18 4.36 6.40
C SER A 265 -9.82 3.74 6.13
N THR A 266 -9.21 4.11 5.01
CA THR A 266 -7.98 3.50 4.50
C THR A 266 -7.07 4.53 3.86
N HIS A 267 -5.79 4.49 4.21
CA HIS A 267 -4.73 5.16 3.46
C HIS A 267 -4.32 4.30 2.28
N TYR A 268 -4.28 4.87 1.10
CA TYR A 268 -3.88 4.21 -0.13
C TYR A 268 -2.67 4.90 -0.73
N PHE A 269 -1.53 4.20 -0.70
CA PHE A 269 -0.27 4.65 -1.29
C PHE A 269 -0.05 3.92 -2.59
N PHE A 270 0.31 4.65 -3.65
CA PHE A 270 0.45 4.05 -4.97
C PHE A 270 1.52 4.75 -5.81
N MET A 271 2.06 4.03 -6.74
CA MET A 271 2.83 4.57 -7.86
C MET A 271 2.79 3.59 -9.04
N GLN A 272 2.99 4.11 -10.24
CA GLN A 272 3.28 3.30 -11.42
C GLN A 272 4.56 3.80 -12.05
N ALA A 273 5.56 2.93 -12.03
CA ALA A 273 6.79 3.16 -12.75
C ALA A 273 6.66 2.68 -14.19
N TYR A 274 7.28 3.41 -15.10
CA TYR A 274 7.47 3.00 -16.48
C TYR A 274 8.97 2.90 -16.79
N ARG A 275 9.32 1.99 -17.68
CA ARG A 275 10.70 1.79 -18.09
C ARG A 275 11.02 2.69 -19.29
N ALA A 276 12.10 3.48 -19.18
CA ALA A 276 12.65 4.31 -20.25
C ALA A 276 14.13 4.61 -19.97
N ASP A 277 14.88 4.92 -21.05
CA ASP A 277 16.32 5.24 -20.94
C ASP A 277 16.55 6.57 -20.21
N ALA A 278 15.62 7.50 -20.31
CA ALA A 278 15.67 8.80 -19.62
C ALA A 278 14.31 9.15 -19.01
N GLN A 279 14.35 9.90 -17.91
CA GLN A 279 13.14 10.44 -17.32
C GLN A 279 12.59 11.59 -18.19
N HIS A 280 11.30 11.53 -18.46
CA HIS A 280 10.55 12.60 -19.09
C HIS A 280 9.50 13.13 -18.11
N PRO A 281 9.72 14.30 -17.46
CA PRO A 281 8.83 14.82 -16.43
C PRO A 281 7.35 14.89 -16.86
N ALA A 282 7.08 15.32 -18.09
CA ALA A 282 5.73 15.41 -18.64
C ALA A 282 5.07 14.03 -18.80
N VAL A 283 5.85 12.99 -19.15
CA VAL A 283 5.36 11.59 -19.24
C VAL A 283 5.05 11.07 -17.83
N THR A 284 5.98 11.27 -16.90
CA THR A 284 5.80 10.86 -15.49
C THR A 284 4.54 11.50 -14.89
N GLU A 285 4.38 12.82 -15.08
CA GLU A 285 3.20 13.55 -14.62
C GLU A 285 1.92 13.05 -15.30
N GLY A 286 1.97 12.86 -16.63
CA GLY A 286 0.82 12.39 -17.39
C GLY A 286 0.36 10.97 -17.00
N ILE A 287 1.28 10.06 -16.65
CA ILE A 287 0.95 8.73 -16.12
C ILE A 287 0.32 8.88 -14.73
N HIS A 288 0.93 9.68 -13.86
CA HIS A 288 0.43 9.91 -12.51
C HIS A 288 -1.00 10.47 -12.51
N GLN A 289 -1.30 11.45 -13.36
CA GLN A 289 -2.65 12.01 -13.50
C GLN A 289 -3.67 10.97 -14.03
N SER A 290 -3.23 10.10 -14.95
CA SER A 290 -4.09 9.02 -15.44
C SER A 290 -4.43 8.01 -14.33
N LEU A 291 -3.49 7.74 -13.41
CA LEU A 291 -3.76 6.89 -12.24
C LEU A 291 -4.71 7.56 -11.26
N ILE A 292 -4.48 8.84 -10.93
CA ILE A 292 -5.38 9.58 -10.03
C ILE A 292 -6.81 9.52 -10.55
N GLN A 293 -7.00 9.79 -11.85
CA GLN A 293 -8.33 9.73 -12.46
C GLN A 293 -8.95 8.33 -12.34
N ALA A 294 -8.19 7.28 -12.64
CA ALA A 294 -8.68 5.90 -12.54
C ALA A 294 -9.03 5.52 -11.09
N PHE A 295 -8.18 5.89 -10.13
CA PHE A 295 -8.44 5.58 -8.72
C PHE A 295 -9.54 6.44 -8.10
N ASP A 296 -9.84 7.62 -8.64
CA ASP A 296 -11.04 8.38 -8.32
C ASP A 296 -12.32 7.66 -8.80
N GLU A 297 -12.28 7.06 -10.02
CA GLU A 297 -13.36 6.21 -10.53
C GLU A 297 -13.61 5.01 -9.61
N ASP A 298 -12.53 4.34 -9.17
CA ASP A 298 -12.60 3.24 -8.20
C ASP A 298 -13.15 3.71 -6.85
N ARG A 299 -12.64 4.81 -6.31
CA ARG A 299 -13.09 5.38 -5.03
C ARG A 299 -14.58 5.69 -5.05
N ASP A 300 -15.09 6.26 -6.12
CA ASP A 300 -16.48 6.58 -6.26
C ASP A 300 -17.37 5.32 -6.29
N MET A 301 -16.94 4.29 -7.04
CA MET A 301 -17.64 3.00 -7.12
C MET A 301 -17.60 2.25 -5.78
N ILE A 302 -16.41 2.11 -5.16
CA ILE A 302 -16.23 1.40 -3.89
C ILE A 302 -16.97 2.10 -2.76
N SER A 303 -16.98 3.45 -2.75
CA SER A 303 -17.73 4.22 -1.75
C SER A 303 -19.24 4.05 -1.92
N ALA A 304 -19.74 3.98 -3.17
CA ALA A 304 -21.13 3.68 -3.44
C ALA A 304 -21.51 2.26 -3.01
N GLN A 305 -20.65 1.28 -3.32
CA GLN A 305 -20.79 -0.11 -2.88
C GLN A 305 -20.84 -0.20 -1.35
N TYR A 306 -19.94 0.50 -0.64
CA TYR A 306 -19.91 0.48 0.83
C TYR A 306 -21.21 1.03 1.43
N ARG A 307 -21.73 2.15 0.90
CA ARG A 307 -23.03 2.70 1.32
C ARG A 307 -24.17 1.70 1.09
N ALA A 308 -24.17 1.00 -0.03
CA ALA A 308 -25.18 -0.04 -0.33
C ALA A 308 -25.09 -1.21 0.65
N ILE A 309 -23.88 -1.68 1.00
CA ILE A 309 -23.66 -2.72 2.02
C ILE A 309 -24.20 -2.26 3.39
N GLN A 310 -23.92 -1.00 3.77
CA GLN A 310 -24.39 -0.44 5.05
C GLN A 310 -25.91 -0.30 5.09
N SER A 311 -26.57 -0.03 3.96
CA SER A 311 -28.05 0.10 3.90
C SER A 311 -28.77 -1.25 3.99
N ALA A 312 -28.09 -2.36 3.70
CA ALA A 312 -28.64 -3.71 3.74
C ALA A 312 -27.64 -4.69 4.39
N PRO A 313 -27.32 -4.52 5.68
CA PRO A 313 -26.35 -5.38 6.36
C PRO A 313 -26.87 -6.83 6.40
N GLY A 314 -26.04 -7.76 5.96
CA GLY A 314 -26.40 -9.19 5.89
C GLY A 314 -27.10 -9.62 4.61
N ALA A 315 -27.33 -8.74 3.63
CA ALA A 315 -27.75 -9.15 2.29
C ALA A 315 -26.66 -10.06 1.67
N PRO A 316 -27.02 -11.24 1.11
CA PRO A 316 -26.03 -12.15 0.57
C PRO A 316 -25.41 -11.60 -0.71
N MET A 317 -24.09 -11.71 -0.82
CA MET A 317 -23.38 -11.46 -2.08
C MET A 317 -23.30 -12.78 -2.85
N LEU A 318 -23.49 -12.71 -4.17
CA LEU A 318 -23.37 -13.86 -5.05
C LEU A 318 -21.91 -14.00 -5.52
N PRO A 319 -21.18 -15.03 -5.11
CA PRO A 319 -19.82 -15.26 -5.61
C PRO A 319 -19.86 -15.66 -7.10
N LEU A 320 -18.96 -15.06 -7.87
CA LEU A 320 -18.80 -15.35 -9.28
C LEU A 320 -17.37 -15.86 -9.57
N TYR A 321 -17.13 -16.36 -10.78
CA TYR A 321 -15.81 -16.91 -11.15
C TYR A 321 -14.67 -15.89 -11.04
N MET A 322 -14.96 -14.62 -11.22
CA MET A 322 -14.00 -13.52 -11.13
C MET A 322 -13.51 -13.28 -9.69
N ASP A 323 -14.25 -13.73 -8.70
CA ASP A 323 -13.93 -13.56 -7.27
C ASP A 323 -12.87 -14.56 -6.77
N ALA A 324 -12.37 -15.46 -7.64
CA ALA A 324 -11.49 -16.54 -7.21
C ALA A 324 -10.22 -16.04 -6.47
N ALA A 325 -9.61 -14.94 -6.92
CA ALA A 325 -8.41 -14.36 -6.30
C ALA A 325 -8.73 -13.76 -4.92
N LEU A 326 -9.80 -12.98 -4.81
CA LEU A 326 -10.20 -12.37 -3.54
C LEU A 326 -10.64 -13.43 -2.52
N VAL A 327 -11.30 -14.51 -2.94
CA VAL A 327 -11.66 -15.62 -2.06
C VAL A 327 -10.41 -16.30 -1.49
N GLN A 328 -9.39 -16.57 -2.33
CA GLN A 328 -8.12 -17.12 -1.85
C GLN A 328 -7.41 -16.18 -0.88
N PHE A 329 -7.37 -14.89 -1.18
CA PHE A 329 -6.75 -13.89 -0.31
C PHE A 329 -7.46 -13.78 1.04
N ARG A 330 -8.79 -13.76 1.05
CA ARG A 330 -9.57 -13.70 2.29
C ARG A 330 -9.38 -14.93 3.16
N ARG A 331 -9.34 -16.14 2.58
CA ARG A 331 -9.02 -17.38 3.33
C ARG A 331 -7.61 -17.34 3.91
N LEU A 332 -6.64 -16.81 3.16
CA LEU A 332 -5.27 -16.62 3.64
C LEU A 332 -5.27 -15.65 4.84
N LEU A 333 -5.94 -14.52 4.72
CA LEU A 333 -6.05 -13.51 5.77
C LEU A 333 -6.70 -14.08 7.05
N GLU A 334 -7.79 -14.83 6.91
CA GLU A 334 -8.50 -15.49 8.02
C GLU A 334 -7.60 -16.51 8.72
N ARG A 335 -6.85 -17.32 7.95
CA ARG A 335 -5.90 -18.28 8.51
C ARG A 335 -4.81 -17.59 9.32
N GLU A 336 -4.18 -16.55 8.78
CA GLU A 336 -3.12 -15.82 9.46
C GLU A 336 -3.66 -15.09 10.72
N HIS A 337 -4.87 -14.56 10.65
CA HIS A 337 -5.52 -13.95 11.81
C HIS A 337 -5.82 -14.98 12.90
N ALA A 338 -6.24 -16.20 12.56
CA ALA A 338 -6.43 -17.29 13.52
C ALA A 338 -5.11 -17.69 14.19
N LEU A 339 -4.00 -17.74 13.43
CA LEU A 339 -2.67 -18.01 13.95
C LEU A 339 -2.21 -16.92 14.94
N GLU A 340 -2.40 -15.64 14.61
CA GLU A 340 -2.09 -14.52 15.53
C GLU A 340 -2.92 -14.60 16.83
N ALA A 341 -4.16 -15.05 16.76
CA ALA A 341 -5.04 -15.20 17.91
C ALA A 341 -4.75 -16.47 18.74
N GLY A 342 -3.74 -17.28 18.35
CA GLY A 342 -3.45 -18.57 19.01
C GLY A 342 -4.52 -19.64 18.76
N LEU A 343 -5.39 -19.46 17.76
CA LEU A 343 -6.43 -20.41 17.37
C LEU A 343 -5.85 -21.39 16.34
N ARG A 344 -6.28 -22.67 16.39
CA ARG A 344 -5.97 -23.60 15.30
C ARG A 344 -6.75 -23.18 14.05
N PRO A 345 -6.08 -22.93 12.90
CA PRO A 345 -6.83 -22.67 11.68
C PRO A 345 -7.72 -23.87 11.34
N ALA A 346 -8.91 -23.59 10.80
CA ALA A 346 -9.75 -24.66 10.26
C ALA A 346 -8.96 -25.39 9.15
N ALA A 347 -9.07 -26.71 9.13
CA ALA A 347 -8.47 -27.51 8.05
C ALA A 347 -9.03 -27.04 6.69
N ALA A 348 -8.14 -26.82 5.71
CA ALA A 348 -8.48 -26.31 4.38
C ALA A 348 -9.28 -27.33 3.57
#